data_1f62799e89c8f4f1450bd0d49130c6af
#
_entry.id   1f62799e89c8f4f1450bd0d49130c6af
#
_cell.length_a   1.000
_cell.length_b   1.000
_cell.length_c   1.000
_cell.angle_alpha   90.00
_cell.angle_beta   90.00
_cell.angle_gamma   90.00
#
_symmetry.space_group_name_H-M   'P 1'
#
loop_
_entity.id
_entity.type
_entity.pdbx_description
1 polymer ?
#
loop_
_entity_poly.entity_id
_entity_poly.type
_entity_poly.pdbx_seq_one_letter_code
_entity_poly.pdbx_strand_id
1 'polypeptide(L)'
;MNTFSHLSPFLAVISGSLFSGMALCNDIVLPPPDKKGGKPLMQVLHERHSTRSFADKPIPVEVLSSLLWAAQGVNRDDPDYRTAPSSRNSNEIEIYVVLPQGTYLYRPETHRLEKVVQGDMRAATGTQEFAATAPLNLVYVVDQSKQPGDFDARRKLVTACTDAGFIGENVYLFC
;
A
#
# COMPACT_ATOMS: atom_id res chain seq x y z
N MET A 1 -68.57 -27.38 -40.63
CA MET A 1 -68.21 -27.94 -39.31
C MET A 1 -66.78 -27.58 -39.09
N ASN A 2 -66.52 -26.53 -38.22
CA ASN A 2 -65.25 -25.89 -37.94
C ASN A 2 -64.62 -26.51 -36.70
N THR A 3 -63.41 -26.95 -36.83
CA THR A 3 -62.60 -27.30 -35.65
C THR A 3 -61.39 -26.35 -35.60
N PHE A 4 -61.43 -25.44 -34.64
CA PHE A 4 -60.33 -24.56 -34.31
C PHE A 4 -59.34 -25.32 -33.43
N SER A 5 -58.10 -25.44 -33.87
CA SER A 5 -57.00 -25.91 -33.05
C SER A 5 -56.30 -24.73 -32.38
N HIS A 6 -56.24 -24.77 -31.06
CA HIS A 6 -55.55 -23.78 -30.23
C HIS A 6 -54.02 -24.01 -30.27
N LEU A 7 -53.27 -23.04 -30.79
CA LEU A 7 -51.83 -22.93 -30.58
C LEU A 7 -51.58 -22.16 -29.27
N SER A 8 -50.97 -22.81 -28.30
CA SER A 8 -50.41 -22.17 -27.10
C SER A 8 -49.04 -21.57 -27.43
N PRO A 9 -48.75 -20.32 -27.07
CA PRO A 9 -47.40 -19.80 -27.19
C PRO A 9 -46.59 -20.23 -25.96
N PHE A 10 -45.51 -20.97 -26.19
CA PHE A 10 -44.47 -21.24 -25.19
C PHE A 10 -43.69 -19.93 -24.94
N LEU A 11 -43.86 -19.37 -23.76
CA LEU A 11 -43.07 -18.25 -23.28
C LEU A 11 -41.76 -18.81 -22.68
N ALA A 12 -40.66 -18.74 -23.43
CA ALA A 12 -39.33 -19.08 -22.90
C ALA A 12 -38.82 -17.92 -22.06
N VAL A 13 -38.84 -18.10 -20.75
CA VAL A 13 -38.17 -17.20 -19.80
C VAL A 13 -36.69 -17.52 -19.85
N ILE A 14 -35.91 -16.68 -20.55
CA ILE A 14 -34.45 -16.70 -20.47
C ILE A 14 -34.06 -16.01 -19.20
N SER A 15 -33.80 -16.80 -18.15
CA SER A 15 -33.16 -16.34 -16.91
C SER A 15 -31.71 -16.00 -17.21
N GLY A 16 -31.44 -14.75 -17.56
CA GLY A 16 -30.10 -14.23 -17.69
C GLY A 16 -29.48 -14.05 -16.29
N SER A 17 -28.70 -15.01 -15.87
CA SER A 17 -27.82 -14.84 -14.69
C SER A 17 -26.77 -13.79 -15.04
N LEU A 18 -26.99 -12.57 -14.59
CA LEU A 18 -25.95 -11.53 -14.51
C LEU A 18 -24.93 -11.99 -13.47
N PHE A 19 -23.95 -12.78 -13.91
CA PHE A 19 -22.70 -12.91 -13.17
C PHE A 19 -22.00 -11.54 -13.24
N SER A 20 -22.33 -10.68 -12.29
CA SER A 20 -21.52 -9.53 -11.97
C SER A 20 -20.20 -10.09 -11.43
N GLY A 21 -19.22 -10.22 -12.30
CA GLY A 21 -17.85 -10.54 -11.91
C GLY A 21 -17.34 -9.39 -11.06
N MET A 22 -17.58 -9.45 -9.75
CA MET A 22 -16.77 -8.74 -8.78
C MET A 22 -15.34 -9.23 -9.01
N ALA A 23 -14.55 -8.42 -9.68
CA ALA A 23 -13.11 -8.61 -9.69
C ALA A 23 -12.69 -8.69 -8.21
N LEU A 24 -12.34 -9.89 -7.75
CA LEU A 24 -11.83 -10.11 -6.41
C LEU A 24 -10.58 -9.24 -6.28
N CYS A 25 -10.73 -8.15 -5.54
CA CYS A 25 -9.63 -7.30 -5.15
C CYS A 25 -8.79 -8.17 -4.18
N ASN A 26 -7.76 -8.85 -4.70
CA ASN A 26 -6.98 -9.75 -3.89
C ASN A 26 -5.99 -8.93 -3.04
N ASP A 27 -6.35 -8.77 -1.77
CA ASP A 27 -5.45 -8.27 -0.75
C ASP A 27 -4.27 -9.23 -0.58
N ILE A 28 -3.13 -8.70 -0.12
CA ILE A 28 -1.95 -9.49 0.18
C ILE A 28 -1.77 -9.52 1.70
N VAL A 29 -1.87 -10.72 2.28
CA VAL A 29 -1.48 -10.95 3.68
C VAL A 29 0.04 -11.07 3.69
N LEU A 30 0.69 -10.18 4.43
CA LEU A 30 2.15 -10.19 4.55
C LEU A 30 2.58 -11.26 5.57
N PRO A 31 3.68 -12.00 5.32
CA PRO A 31 4.24 -12.89 6.31
C PRO A 31 4.79 -12.09 7.51
N PRO A 32 5.03 -12.71 8.67
CA PRO A 32 5.68 -12.04 9.79
C PRO A 32 7.01 -11.40 9.38
N PRO A 33 7.26 -10.12 9.75
CA PRO A 33 8.51 -9.45 9.39
C PRO A 33 9.71 -10.03 10.15
N ASP A 34 10.89 -10.06 9.51
CA ASP A 34 12.13 -10.37 10.21
C ASP A 34 12.57 -9.15 11.04
N LYS A 35 12.50 -9.28 12.35
CA LYS A 35 12.86 -8.24 13.33
C LYS A 35 14.26 -8.43 13.92
N LYS A 36 15.01 -9.43 13.48
CA LYS A 36 16.31 -9.81 14.05
C LYS A 36 17.45 -9.76 13.07
N GLY A 37 17.13 -9.67 11.77
CA GLY A 37 18.09 -9.57 10.68
C GLY A 37 18.66 -8.16 10.52
N GLY A 38 19.52 -8.03 9.50
CA GLY A 38 20.08 -6.76 9.06
C GLY A 38 21.53 -6.52 9.53
N LYS A 39 22.08 -5.41 9.04
CA LYS A 39 23.43 -4.94 9.39
C LYS A 39 23.40 -4.09 10.67
N PRO A 40 24.52 -3.93 11.38
CA PRO A 40 24.60 -2.97 12.48
C PRO A 40 24.28 -1.54 12.02
N LEU A 41 23.51 -0.80 12.82
CA LEU A 41 23.03 0.54 12.46
C LEU A 41 24.13 1.48 11.96
N MET A 42 25.29 1.52 12.64
CA MET A 42 26.41 2.40 12.24
C MET A 42 26.99 2.04 10.86
N GLN A 43 26.95 0.77 10.50
CA GLN A 43 27.35 0.31 9.18
C GLN A 43 26.33 0.76 8.12
N VAL A 44 25.04 0.63 8.40
CA VAL A 44 23.95 1.07 7.50
C VAL A 44 24.03 2.57 7.25
N LEU A 45 24.22 3.37 8.30
CA LEU A 45 24.39 4.82 8.20
C LEU A 45 25.60 5.20 7.34
N HIS A 46 26.71 4.46 7.47
CA HIS A 46 27.93 4.68 6.66
C HIS A 46 27.71 4.32 5.19
N GLU A 47 26.98 3.26 4.90
CA GLU A 47 26.74 2.74 3.54
C GLU A 47 25.59 3.43 2.81
N ARG A 48 24.67 4.08 3.55
CA ARG A 48 23.47 4.71 2.97
C ARG A 48 23.82 5.74 1.91
N HIS A 49 23.32 5.56 0.71
CA HIS A 49 23.41 6.52 -0.39
C HIS A 49 22.18 6.43 -1.32
N SER A 50 21.98 7.42 -2.17
CA SER A 50 20.87 7.40 -3.14
C SER A 50 21.17 6.43 -4.28
N THR A 51 20.33 5.41 -4.43
CA THR A 51 20.37 4.45 -5.54
C THR A 51 19.29 4.80 -6.57
N ARG A 52 19.62 4.78 -7.86
CA ARG A 52 18.70 5.04 -8.98
C ARG A 52 18.72 3.95 -10.05
N SER A 53 19.41 2.86 -9.76
CA SER A 53 19.50 1.67 -10.62
C SER A 53 19.03 0.47 -9.82
N PHE A 54 18.07 -0.26 -10.34
CA PHE A 54 17.41 -1.36 -9.65
C PHE A 54 17.60 -2.66 -10.45
N ALA A 55 17.60 -3.79 -9.74
CA ALA A 55 17.59 -5.09 -10.37
C ALA A 55 16.23 -5.36 -11.03
N ASP A 56 16.25 -5.91 -12.24
CA ASP A 56 15.02 -6.32 -12.94
C ASP A 56 14.52 -7.67 -12.40
N LYS A 57 14.00 -7.63 -11.19
CA LYS A 57 13.39 -8.80 -10.54
C LYS A 57 12.34 -8.34 -9.50
N PRO A 58 11.28 -9.12 -9.30
CA PRO A 58 10.28 -8.81 -8.29
C PRO A 58 10.91 -8.83 -6.88
N ILE A 59 10.37 -7.99 -6.00
CA ILE A 59 10.74 -8.01 -4.58
C ILE A 59 10.09 -9.24 -3.90
N PRO A 60 10.86 -10.07 -3.16
CA PRO A 60 10.29 -11.15 -2.37
C PRO A 60 9.31 -10.64 -1.33
N VAL A 61 8.22 -11.36 -1.08
CA VAL A 61 7.16 -10.92 -0.16
C VAL A 61 7.66 -10.80 1.29
N GLU A 62 8.65 -11.59 1.69
CA GLU A 62 9.31 -11.54 3.00
C GLU A 62 10.12 -10.25 3.17
N VAL A 63 10.79 -9.81 2.10
CA VAL A 63 11.54 -8.54 2.08
C VAL A 63 10.56 -7.37 2.10
N LEU A 64 9.49 -7.43 1.30
CA LEU A 64 8.43 -6.41 1.30
C LEU A 64 7.76 -6.29 2.67
N SER A 65 7.48 -7.41 3.32
CA SER A 65 6.93 -7.46 4.67
C SER A 65 7.84 -6.75 5.68
N SER A 66 9.12 -7.10 5.69
CA SER A 66 10.10 -6.52 6.63
C SER A 66 10.33 -5.02 6.34
N LEU A 67 10.37 -4.61 5.06
CA LEU A 67 10.46 -3.22 4.65
C LEU A 67 9.28 -2.38 5.17
N LEU A 68 8.05 -2.85 4.99
CA LEU A 68 6.86 -2.13 5.41
C LEU A 68 6.73 -2.07 6.93
N TRP A 69 7.14 -3.14 7.61
CA TRP A 69 7.23 -3.11 9.06
C TRP A 69 8.28 -2.10 9.54
N ALA A 70 9.45 -2.07 8.94
CA ALA A 70 10.48 -1.08 9.27
C ALA A 70 9.99 0.35 9.02
N ALA A 71 9.26 0.58 7.91
CA ALA A 71 8.72 1.88 7.55
C ALA A 71 7.73 2.43 8.60
N GLN A 72 6.67 1.68 8.93
CA GLN A 72 5.59 2.14 9.80
C GLN A 72 4.85 0.98 10.51
N GLY A 73 5.50 -0.15 10.75
CA GLY A 73 4.86 -1.30 11.40
C GLY A 73 4.58 -1.07 12.88
N VAL A 74 3.63 -1.83 13.42
CA VAL A 74 3.36 -1.88 14.87
C VAL A 74 4.54 -2.55 15.56
N ASN A 75 5.14 -1.86 16.52
CA ASN A 75 6.36 -2.32 17.21
C ASN A 75 6.17 -2.56 18.71
N ARG A 76 4.97 -2.36 19.24
CA ARG A 76 4.56 -2.57 20.65
C ARG A 76 3.18 -3.21 20.71
N ASP A 77 2.73 -3.57 21.90
CA ASP A 77 1.42 -4.23 22.09
C ASP A 77 0.25 -3.32 21.71
N ASP A 78 0.36 -2.01 21.93
CA ASP A 78 -0.61 -1.03 21.50
C ASP A 78 -0.45 -0.76 19.99
N PRO A 79 -1.50 -1.00 19.18
CA PRO A 79 -1.45 -0.85 17.72
C PRO A 79 -1.24 0.59 17.25
N ASP A 80 -1.41 1.59 18.11
CA ASP A 80 -1.15 2.99 17.75
C ASP A 80 0.34 3.33 17.75
N TYR A 81 1.20 2.50 18.33
CA TYR A 81 2.64 2.73 18.33
C TYR A 81 3.32 2.08 17.14
N ARG A 82 4.09 2.88 16.42
CA ARG A 82 4.77 2.50 15.18
C ARG A 82 6.29 2.54 15.31
N THR A 83 6.96 1.96 14.33
CA THR A 83 8.42 2.08 14.18
C THR A 83 8.87 3.51 13.89
N ALA A 84 8.08 4.27 13.13
CA ALA A 84 8.28 5.70 12.92
C ALA A 84 7.44 6.51 13.92
N PRO A 85 7.97 7.59 14.52
CA PRO A 85 7.18 8.50 15.34
C PRO A 85 6.25 9.37 14.48
N SER A 86 5.15 9.85 15.08
CA SER A 86 4.33 10.91 14.50
C SER A 86 3.93 11.94 15.55
N SER A 87 3.63 13.15 15.12
CA SER A 87 3.25 14.24 16.02
C SER A 87 1.98 13.88 16.79
N ARG A 88 2.05 13.90 18.13
CA ARG A 88 0.94 13.48 19.01
C ARG A 88 0.42 12.07 18.73
N ASN A 89 1.23 11.22 18.12
CA ASN A 89 0.87 9.86 17.71
C ASN A 89 -0.35 9.82 16.78
N SER A 90 -0.48 10.81 15.90
CA SER A 90 -1.62 10.94 14.99
C SER A 90 -1.64 9.90 13.87
N ASN A 91 -0.47 9.34 13.51
CA ASN A 91 -0.31 8.32 12.49
C ASN A 91 -1.04 8.69 11.16
N GLU A 92 -0.96 9.96 10.78
CA GLU A 92 -1.68 10.53 9.64
C GLU A 92 -1.09 10.15 8.28
N ILE A 93 0.13 9.60 8.24
CA ILE A 93 0.75 9.18 6.98
C ILE A 93 0.31 7.78 6.62
N GLU A 94 -0.32 7.65 5.47
CA GLU A 94 -0.67 6.38 4.84
C GLU A 94 0.37 6.00 3.79
N ILE A 95 0.76 4.73 3.74
CA ILE A 95 1.73 4.22 2.77
C ILE A 95 0.99 3.46 1.66
N TYR A 96 1.03 4.00 0.45
CA TYR A 96 0.60 3.30 -0.74
C TYR A 96 1.79 2.59 -1.38
N VAL A 97 1.66 1.29 -1.57
CA VAL A 97 2.67 0.41 -2.15
C VAL A 97 2.30 0.16 -3.60
N VAL A 98 3.09 0.72 -4.52
CA VAL A 98 2.84 0.62 -5.97
C VAL A 98 3.76 -0.43 -6.56
N LEU A 99 3.15 -1.54 -6.98
CA LEU A 99 3.80 -2.72 -7.56
C LEU A 99 3.38 -2.88 -9.02
N PRO A 100 4.09 -3.69 -9.84
CA PRO A 100 3.67 -3.97 -11.23
C PRO A 100 2.24 -4.48 -11.37
N GLN A 101 1.75 -5.25 -10.40
CA GLN A 101 0.41 -5.85 -10.44
C GLN A 101 -0.70 -4.99 -9.83
N GLY A 102 -0.37 -3.87 -9.19
CA GLY A 102 -1.37 -2.98 -8.58
C GLY A 102 -0.84 -2.04 -7.52
N THR A 103 -1.70 -1.14 -7.08
CA THR A 103 -1.45 -0.24 -5.95
C THR A 103 -2.22 -0.74 -4.74
N TYR A 104 -1.56 -0.74 -3.60
CA TYR A 104 -2.09 -1.27 -2.35
C TYR A 104 -1.90 -0.25 -1.23
N LEU A 105 -2.86 -0.18 -0.30
CA LEU A 105 -2.72 0.55 0.94
C LEU A 105 -2.20 -0.39 2.03
N TYR A 106 -1.08 -0.03 2.66
CA TYR A 106 -0.54 -0.79 3.78
C TYR A 106 -1.35 -0.54 5.05
N ARG A 107 -1.76 -1.63 5.72
CA ARG A 107 -2.44 -1.61 7.01
C ARG A 107 -1.52 -2.16 8.09
N PRO A 108 -0.86 -1.29 8.86
CA PRO A 108 0.10 -1.72 9.89
C PRO A 108 -0.51 -2.61 10.98
N GLU A 109 -1.77 -2.35 11.38
CA GLU A 109 -2.47 -3.03 12.46
C GLU A 109 -2.69 -4.52 12.14
N THR A 110 -2.95 -4.83 10.89
CA THR A 110 -3.20 -6.19 10.41
C THR A 110 -2.05 -6.76 9.58
N HIS A 111 -1.02 -5.95 9.38
CA HIS A 111 0.16 -6.26 8.56
C HIS A 111 -0.21 -6.85 7.20
N ARG A 112 -1.05 -6.10 6.45
CA ARG A 112 -1.57 -6.52 5.15
C ARG A 112 -1.56 -5.37 4.15
N LEU A 113 -1.67 -5.71 2.88
CA LEU A 113 -1.84 -4.79 1.77
C LEU A 113 -3.27 -4.92 1.24
N GLU A 114 -4.05 -3.86 1.37
CA GLU A 114 -5.39 -3.76 0.79
C GLU A 114 -5.29 -3.21 -0.63
N LYS A 115 -5.83 -3.93 -1.60
CA LYS A 115 -5.75 -3.52 -3.00
C LYS A 115 -6.65 -2.32 -3.28
N VAL A 116 -6.08 -1.27 -3.85
CA VAL A 116 -6.77 -0.02 -4.19
C VAL A 116 -6.96 0.11 -5.69
N VAL A 117 -5.92 -0.16 -6.49
CA VAL A 117 -5.95 -0.02 -7.95
C VAL A 117 -5.33 -1.25 -8.61
N GLN A 118 -5.95 -1.70 -9.70
CA GLN A 118 -5.42 -2.77 -10.57
C GLN A 118 -4.48 -2.18 -11.62
N GLY A 119 -3.40 -2.90 -11.93
CA GLY A 119 -2.44 -2.54 -12.98
C GLY A 119 -1.26 -1.72 -12.49
N ASP A 120 -0.29 -1.55 -13.37
CA ASP A 120 0.99 -0.89 -13.06
C ASP A 120 0.85 0.63 -13.09
N MET A 121 0.96 1.24 -11.93
CA MET A 121 0.90 2.70 -11.76
C MET A 121 2.26 3.31 -11.41
N ARG A 122 3.37 2.55 -11.46
CA ARG A 122 4.69 3.04 -11.05
C ARG A 122 5.13 4.28 -11.81
N ALA A 123 4.90 4.33 -13.13
CA ALA A 123 5.23 5.49 -13.96
C ALA A 123 4.49 6.79 -13.56
N ALA A 124 3.36 6.69 -12.87
CA ALA A 124 2.60 7.84 -12.39
C ALA A 124 3.07 8.38 -11.03
N THR A 125 3.99 7.69 -10.34
CA THR A 125 4.43 8.07 -8.99
C THR A 125 5.57 9.08 -8.97
N GLY A 126 6.18 9.38 -10.11
CA GLY A 126 7.29 10.33 -10.21
C GLY A 126 7.61 10.71 -11.64
N THR A 127 8.36 11.80 -11.80
CA THR A 127 8.77 12.33 -13.11
C THR A 127 10.10 11.75 -13.61
N GLN A 128 10.82 11.02 -12.78
CA GLN A 128 12.11 10.41 -13.12
C GLN A 128 11.89 9.04 -13.72
N GLU A 129 12.60 8.72 -14.79
CA GLU A 129 12.41 7.47 -15.56
C GLU A 129 12.54 6.20 -14.71
N PHE A 130 13.44 6.20 -13.72
CA PHE A 130 13.62 5.03 -12.87
C PHE A 130 12.38 4.73 -11.98
N ALA A 131 11.47 5.69 -11.77
CA ALA A 131 10.23 5.43 -11.03
C ALA A 131 9.36 4.39 -11.74
N ALA A 132 9.36 4.39 -13.08
CA ALA A 132 8.60 3.42 -13.87
C ALA A 132 9.19 1.99 -13.83
N THR A 133 10.47 1.84 -13.52
CA THR A 133 11.20 0.56 -13.56
C THR A 133 11.59 0.02 -12.18
N ALA A 134 11.53 0.83 -11.13
CA ALA A 134 11.78 0.39 -9.77
C ALA A 134 10.88 -0.80 -9.39
N PRO A 135 11.36 -1.80 -8.64
CA PRO A 135 10.57 -2.99 -8.30
C PRO A 135 9.32 -2.66 -7.46
N LEU A 136 9.35 -1.56 -6.73
CA LEU A 136 8.20 -0.94 -6.06
C LEU A 136 8.43 0.56 -5.88
N ASN A 137 7.33 1.32 -5.72
CA ASN A 137 7.37 2.70 -5.25
C ASN A 137 6.49 2.82 -4.00
N LEU A 138 6.95 3.60 -3.02
CA LEU A 138 6.18 3.97 -1.84
C LEU A 138 5.71 5.41 -2.00
N VAL A 139 4.39 5.62 -1.91
CA VAL A 139 3.77 6.95 -1.96
C VAL A 139 3.18 7.25 -0.58
N TYR A 140 3.63 8.34 0.03
CA TYR A 140 3.15 8.78 1.34
C TYR A 140 2.01 9.77 1.15
N VAL A 141 0.86 9.46 1.71
CA VAL A 141 -0.36 10.27 1.61
C VAL A 141 -0.77 10.70 3.01
N VAL A 142 -1.09 11.98 3.16
CA VAL A 142 -1.53 12.55 4.45
C VAL A 142 -3.04 12.40 4.58
N ASP A 143 -3.50 11.64 5.57
CA ASP A 143 -4.88 11.68 6.02
C ASP A 143 -5.08 12.89 6.94
N GLN A 144 -5.58 13.97 6.37
CA GLN A 144 -5.79 15.23 7.12
C GLN A 144 -6.80 15.09 8.26
N SER A 145 -7.67 14.09 8.24
CA SER A 145 -8.66 13.85 9.29
C SER A 145 -8.03 13.39 10.60
N LYS A 146 -6.86 12.74 10.51
CA LYS A 146 -6.09 12.26 11.66
C LYS A 146 -5.21 13.34 12.28
N GLN A 147 -4.96 14.44 11.57
CA GLN A 147 -4.14 15.52 12.10
C GLN A 147 -4.87 16.29 13.22
N PRO A 148 -4.15 16.75 14.27
CA PRO A 148 -4.75 17.52 15.36
C PRO A 148 -5.53 18.73 14.88
N GLY A 149 -6.77 18.89 15.38
CA GLY A 149 -7.69 19.93 14.91
C GLY A 149 -7.27 21.35 15.30
N ASP A 150 -6.42 21.50 16.32
CA ASP A 150 -5.84 22.77 16.78
C ASP A 150 -4.61 23.23 15.98
N PHE A 151 -4.15 22.44 14.99
CA PHE A 151 -3.06 22.82 14.12
C PHE A 151 -3.57 23.68 12.97
N ASP A 152 -2.89 24.82 12.73
CA ASP A 152 -3.07 25.60 11.52
C ASP A 152 -2.52 24.87 10.28
N ALA A 153 -2.83 25.35 9.08
CA ALA A 153 -2.45 24.74 7.82
C ALA A 153 -0.92 24.60 7.66
N ARG A 154 -0.16 25.59 8.12
CA ARG A 154 1.32 25.55 8.07
C ARG A 154 1.87 24.47 8.98
N ARG A 155 1.37 24.40 10.21
CA ARG A 155 1.79 23.39 11.18
C ARG A 155 1.44 21.99 10.71
N LYS A 156 0.23 21.80 10.15
CA LYS A 156 -0.19 20.53 9.54
C LYS A 156 0.77 20.09 8.44
N LEU A 157 1.13 21.00 7.53
CA LEU A 157 2.06 20.69 6.44
C LEU A 157 3.47 20.33 6.97
N VAL A 158 4.02 21.14 7.87
CA VAL A 158 5.36 20.91 8.44
C VAL A 158 5.40 19.56 9.18
N THR A 159 4.38 19.28 9.98
CA THR A 159 4.26 18.01 10.72
C THR A 159 4.23 16.82 9.77
N ALA A 160 3.35 16.86 8.78
CA ALA A 160 3.22 15.79 7.80
C ALA A 160 4.52 15.53 7.01
N CYS A 161 5.22 16.59 6.60
CA CYS A 161 6.53 16.43 5.95
C CYS A 161 7.58 15.82 6.88
N THR A 162 7.57 16.20 8.16
CA THR A 162 8.50 15.66 9.15
C THR A 162 8.22 14.18 9.41
N ASP A 163 6.96 13.83 9.63
CA ASP A 163 6.54 12.45 9.95
C ASP A 163 6.76 11.52 8.74
N ALA A 164 6.49 11.99 7.51
CA ALA A 164 6.86 11.28 6.29
C ALA A 164 8.38 11.10 6.14
N GLY A 165 9.18 12.07 6.60
CA GLY A 165 10.64 12.01 6.63
C GLY A 165 11.15 10.90 7.55
N PHE A 166 10.55 10.71 8.74
CA PHE A 166 10.90 9.60 9.64
C PHE A 166 10.61 8.24 9.02
N ILE A 167 9.46 8.09 8.35
CA ILE A 167 9.13 6.88 7.62
C ILE A 167 10.12 6.64 6.49
N GLY A 168 10.43 7.68 5.72
CA GLY A 168 11.39 7.62 4.62
C GLY A 168 12.79 7.22 5.07
N GLU A 169 13.26 7.73 6.21
CA GLU A 169 14.56 7.35 6.77
C GLU A 169 14.59 5.88 7.19
N ASN A 170 13.54 5.38 7.83
CA ASN A 170 13.44 3.95 8.14
C ASN A 170 13.55 3.07 6.88
N VAL A 171 12.92 3.50 5.78
CA VAL A 171 13.02 2.81 4.47
C VAL A 171 14.45 2.86 3.94
N TYR A 172 15.12 4.01 3.99
CA TYR A 172 16.51 4.15 3.56
C TYR A 172 17.47 3.28 4.37
N LEU A 173 17.26 3.20 5.68
CA LEU A 173 18.11 2.38 6.56
C LEU A 173 17.84 0.87 6.40
N PHE A 174 16.61 0.50 5.97
CA PHE A 174 16.29 -0.89 5.67
C PHE A 174 16.95 -1.36 4.35
N CYS A 175 16.97 -0.50 3.34
CA CYS A 175 17.51 -0.83 2.01
C CYS A 175 19.04 -0.84 1.98
#